data_63b415d9bfa5b8d4d99947821de25cc2
#
_entry.id   63b415d9bfa5b8d4d99947821de25cc2
#
_cell.length_a   1.000
_cell.length_b   1.000
_cell.length_c   1.000
_cell.angle_alpha   90.00
_cell.angle_beta   90.00
_cell.angle_gamma   90.00
#
_symmetry.space_group_name_H-M   'P 1'
#
loop_
_entity.id
_entity.type
_entity.pdbx_description
1 polymer ?
#
loop_
_entity_poly.entity_id
_entity_poly.type
_entity_poly.pdbx_seq_one_letter_code
_entity_poly.pdbx_strand_id
1 'polypeptide(L)'
;LTARTRTTRRTRATAATVLLAVLFGCAALAAAPAKRTAAHGGVSLTFDEALAREVKAETAPAAPLENADEKPDGVYPEHVAFTLVGVKGAPAESFNEPVIRVCPVAEYLKAFSVSPAYVRDARRTLKELRGLIRRRPAALKGNVPALPFADATEVFHARVKYLRFRGGAGIAFLTQAQQDDELLNSQHVSYSFRGLTDDGRFYVTADLPVGARALAATRDTPSHEGYSLLNRPGDRREARRYAAYVERVRLKLERLSPEQFSPDLNLYDELLSSIEIRK
;
A
#
# COMPACT_ATOMS: atom_id res chain seq x y z
N LEU A 1 44.91 -16.81 97.83
CA LEU A 1 43.79 -17.70 97.56
C LEU A 1 42.82 -17.01 96.63
N THR A 2 42.93 -17.28 95.36
CA THR A 2 42.15 -16.63 94.31
C THR A 2 41.35 -17.66 93.54
N ALA A 3 40.03 -17.54 93.62
CA ALA A 3 39.07 -18.35 92.87
C ALA A 3 38.84 -17.77 91.51
N ARG A 4 39.08 -18.56 90.44
CA ARG A 4 38.81 -18.23 89.04
C ARG A 4 37.41 -18.70 88.65
N THR A 5 36.53 -17.75 88.39
CA THR A 5 35.20 -18.00 87.83
C THR A 5 35.31 -18.17 86.32
N ARG A 6 34.87 -19.28 85.72
CA ARG A 6 34.78 -19.52 84.30
C ARG A 6 33.41 -19.10 83.82
N THR A 7 33.37 -18.09 82.94
CA THR A 7 32.18 -17.67 82.27
C THR A 7 32.04 -18.43 80.97
N THR A 8 31.00 -19.24 80.82
CA THR A 8 30.68 -19.92 79.52
C THR A 8 29.86 -19.00 78.64
N ARG A 9 30.43 -18.63 77.51
CA ARG A 9 29.73 -17.91 76.42
C ARG A 9 28.88 -18.89 75.61
N ARG A 10 27.58 -18.74 75.63
CA ARG A 10 26.62 -19.40 74.73
C ARG A 10 26.55 -18.56 73.44
N THR A 11 27.05 -19.13 72.37
CA THR A 11 26.83 -18.61 70.99
C THR A 11 25.45 -18.98 70.51
N ARG A 12 24.61 -17.97 70.28
CA ARG A 12 23.33 -18.15 69.62
C ARG A 12 23.59 -18.10 68.10
N ALA A 13 23.37 -19.24 67.43
CA ALA A 13 23.33 -19.30 65.96
C ALA A 13 21.97 -18.78 65.49
N THR A 14 21.98 -17.63 64.83
CA THR A 14 20.81 -17.09 64.08
C THR A 14 20.78 -17.75 62.72
N ALA A 15 19.82 -18.63 62.48
CA ALA A 15 19.51 -19.18 61.17
C ALA A 15 18.84 -18.07 60.33
N ALA A 16 19.52 -17.55 59.31
CA ALA A 16 18.95 -16.66 58.31
C ALA A 16 18.26 -17.53 57.26
N THR A 17 16.93 -17.53 57.26
CA THR A 17 16.10 -18.16 56.21
C THR A 17 16.10 -17.21 55.01
N VAL A 18 16.84 -17.56 53.94
CA VAL A 18 16.80 -16.84 52.66
C VAL A 18 15.56 -17.31 51.91
N LEU A 19 14.54 -16.44 51.84
CA LEU A 19 13.34 -16.65 51.04
C LEU A 19 13.65 -16.30 49.58
N LEU A 20 13.90 -17.32 48.73
CA LEU A 20 14.13 -17.15 47.29
C LEU A 20 12.77 -16.94 46.62
N ALA A 21 12.36 -15.68 46.38
CA ALA A 21 11.18 -15.34 45.59
C ALA A 21 11.49 -15.56 44.09
N VAL A 22 11.02 -16.69 43.57
CA VAL A 22 11.05 -16.95 42.13
C VAL A 22 9.93 -16.11 41.47
N LEU A 23 10.27 -14.96 40.92
CA LEU A 23 9.38 -14.18 40.08
C LEU A 23 9.22 -14.93 38.74
N PHE A 24 8.15 -15.71 38.60
CA PHE A 24 7.66 -16.17 37.30
C PHE A 24 7.15 -14.95 36.53
N GLY A 25 8.00 -14.33 35.72
CA GLY A 25 7.58 -13.38 34.73
C GLY A 25 6.76 -14.13 33.67
N CYS A 26 5.42 -14.04 33.74
CA CYS A 26 4.58 -14.37 32.59
C CYS A 26 4.93 -13.40 31.48
N ALA A 27 5.87 -13.77 30.61
CA ALA A 27 5.96 -13.16 29.28
C ALA A 27 4.66 -13.55 28.56
N ALA A 28 3.72 -12.60 28.49
CA ALA A 28 2.57 -12.74 27.60
C ALA A 28 3.15 -12.92 26.19
N LEU A 29 3.14 -14.15 25.66
CA LEU A 29 3.34 -14.36 24.24
C LEU A 29 2.22 -13.57 23.56
N ALA A 30 2.57 -12.42 22.97
CA ALA A 30 1.69 -11.72 22.06
C ALA A 30 1.37 -12.73 20.94
N ALA A 31 0.12 -13.18 20.88
CA ALA A 31 -0.33 -14.06 19.81
C ALA A 31 0.00 -13.37 18.49
N ALA A 32 0.67 -14.08 17.58
CA ALA A 32 0.91 -13.57 16.24
C ALA A 32 -0.43 -13.12 15.64
N PRO A 33 -0.50 -11.96 14.96
CA PRO A 33 -1.73 -11.47 14.39
C PRO A 33 -2.34 -12.53 13.48
N ALA A 34 -3.66 -12.72 13.59
CA ALA A 34 -4.35 -13.79 12.88
C ALA A 34 -4.52 -13.42 11.40
N LYS A 35 -4.21 -14.36 10.52
CA LYS A 35 -4.51 -14.22 9.08
C LYS A 35 -5.95 -14.68 8.81
N ARG A 36 -6.69 -13.86 8.06
CA ARG A 36 -8.08 -14.11 7.67
C ARG A 36 -8.21 -14.13 6.16
N THR A 37 -9.17 -14.91 5.66
CA THR A 37 -9.44 -15.00 4.23
C THR A 37 -10.78 -14.38 3.91
N ALA A 38 -10.83 -13.55 2.86
CA ALA A 38 -12.03 -13.07 2.23
C ALA A 38 -12.16 -13.72 0.84
N ALA A 39 -13.39 -14.09 0.45
CA ALA A 39 -13.63 -14.74 -0.84
C ALA A 39 -14.97 -14.31 -1.42
N HIS A 40 -15.02 -14.04 -2.74
CA HIS A 40 -16.23 -13.69 -3.49
C HIS A 40 -16.01 -13.95 -4.99
N GLY A 41 -17.04 -14.38 -5.72
CA GLY A 41 -17.03 -14.47 -7.19
C GLY A 41 -15.87 -15.30 -7.77
N GLY A 42 -15.42 -16.36 -7.08
CA GLY A 42 -14.27 -17.16 -7.53
C GLY A 42 -12.90 -16.54 -7.26
N VAL A 43 -12.85 -15.37 -6.57
CA VAL A 43 -11.62 -14.72 -6.14
C VAL A 43 -11.49 -14.82 -4.62
N SER A 44 -10.28 -15.02 -4.12
CA SER A 44 -9.97 -14.98 -2.69
C SER A 44 -8.66 -14.27 -2.42
N LEU A 45 -8.53 -13.72 -1.23
CA LEU A 45 -7.28 -13.16 -0.70
C LEU A 45 -7.19 -13.39 0.80
N THR A 46 -5.98 -13.39 1.33
CA THR A 46 -5.70 -13.51 2.76
C THR A 46 -5.07 -12.23 3.26
N PHE A 47 -5.57 -11.69 4.35
CA PHE A 47 -5.08 -10.47 4.98
C PHE A 47 -4.72 -10.72 6.45
N ASP A 48 -3.79 -9.91 6.94
CA ASP A 48 -3.39 -9.90 8.34
C ASP A 48 -4.29 -8.94 9.13
N GLU A 49 -4.73 -9.33 10.32
CA GLU A 49 -5.48 -8.44 11.21
C GLU A 49 -4.65 -7.22 11.67
N ALA A 50 -3.32 -7.27 11.56
CA ALA A 50 -2.48 -6.09 11.75
C ALA A 50 -2.67 -5.03 10.66
N LEU A 51 -3.13 -5.43 9.45
CA LEU A 51 -3.40 -4.51 8.35
C LEU A 51 -4.80 -3.89 8.42
N ALA A 52 -5.83 -4.72 8.54
CA ALA A 52 -7.22 -4.26 8.50
C ALA A 52 -8.09 -5.05 9.46
N ARG A 53 -9.16 -4.42 9.95
CA ARG A 53 -10.13 -5.07 10.82
C ARG A 53 -10.96 -6.13 10.08
N GLU A 54 -11.32 -5.83 8.83
CA GLU A 54 -12.21 -6.63 8.00
C GLU A 54 -11.91 -6.38 6.53
N VAL A 55 -12.22 -7.35 5.67
CA VAL A 55 -12.29 -7.17 4.22
C VAL A 55 -13.69 -7.54 3.76
N LYS A 56 -14.42 -6.57 3.22
CA LYS A 56 -15.72 -6.77 2.57
C LYS A 56 -15.49 -7.13 1.12
N ALA A 57 -16.19 -8.15 0.63
CA ALA A 57 -16.07 -8.63 -0.73
C ALA A 57 -17.45 -8.66 -1.41
N GLU A 58 -17.53 -8.07 -2.59
CA GLU A 58 -18.78 -7.94 -3.34
C GLU A 58 -18.54 -7.93 -4.85
N THR A 59 -19.60 -8.08 -5.62
CA THR A 59 -19.61 -7.76 -7.04
C THR A 59 -20.03 -6.30 -7.20
N ALA A 60 -19.11 -5.47 -7.64
CA ALA A 60 -19.39 -4.08 -7.95
C ALA A 60 -19.99 -3.95 -9.36
N PRO A 61 -21.04 -3.15 -9.55
CA PRO A 61 -21.69 -2.98 -10.85
C PRO A 61 -20.76 -2.34 -11.87
N ALA A 62 -21.07 -2.54 -13.14
CA ALA A 62 -20.38 -1.85 -14.22
C ALA A 62 -20.71 -0.36 -14.22
N ALA A 63 -19.69 0.45 -14.51
CA ALA A 63 -19.79 1.87 -14.84
C ALA A 63 -19.16 2.06 -16.24
N PRO A 64 -19.87 1.72 -17.33
CA PRO A 64 -19.31 1.82 -18.67
C PRO A 64 -19.28 3.28 -19.15
N LEU A 65 -18.45 3.53 -20.16
CA LEU A 65 -18.48 4.80 -20.88
C LEU A 65 -19.84 4.93 -21.62
N GLU A 66 -20.58 5.99 -21.35
CA GLU A 66 -21.91 6.16 -21.95
C GLU A 66 -21.84 6.81 -23.34
N ASN A 67 -20.93 7.77 -23.53
CA ASN A 67 -20.76 8.50 -24.78
C ASN A 67 -19.29 8.52 -25.21
N ALA A 68 -19.08 8.51 -26.55
CA ALA A 68 -17.72 8.49 -27.12
C ALA A 68 -16.91 9.78 -26.85
N ASP A 69 -17.60 10.89 -26.60
CA ASP A 69 -16.99 12.22 -26.35
C ASP A 69 -16.72 12.48 -24.86
N GLU A 70 -17.16 11.58 -23.97
CA GLU A 70 -16.88 11.68 -22.54
C GLU A 70 -15.45 11.28 -22.21
N LYS A 71 -14.94 11.86 -21.12
CA LYS A 71 -13.66 11.40 -20.56
C LYS A 71 -13.83 9.98 -19.99
N PRO A 72 -12.85 9.10 -20.23
CA PRO A 72 -12.92 7.70 -19.80
C PRO A 72 -12.55 7.51 -18.33
N ASP A 73 -12.67 8.54 -17.50
CA ASP A 73 -12.35 8.50 -16.08
C ASP A 73 -13.39 7.68 -15.31
N GLY A 74 -12.92 6.82 -14.40
CA GLY A 74 -13.81 6.01 -13.57
C GLY A 74 -14.57 4.88 -14.29
N VAL A 75 -14.25 4.58 -15.56
CA VAL A 75 -14.88 3.49 -16.31
C VAL A 75 -14.43 2.13 -15.80
N TYR A 76 -15.38 1.33 -15.32
CA TYR A 76 -15.15 -0.05 -14.87
C TYR A 76 -16.16 -1.02 -15.49
N PRO A 77 -15.78 -2.28 -15.78
CA PRO A 77 -16.75 -3.36 -15.99
C PRO A 77 -17.38 -3.77 -14.66
N GLU A 78 -18.36 -4.66 -14.71
CA GLU A 78 -18.72 -5.43 -13.52
C GLU A 78 -17.49 -6.21 -13.04
N HIS A 79 -17.17 -6.14 -11.73
CA HIS A 79 -15.94 -6.70 -11.19
C HIS A 79 -16.09 -7.13 -9.73
N VAL A 80 -15.18 -7.98 -9.29
CA VAL A 80 -15.07 -8.31 -7.86
C VAL A 80 -14.24 -7.25 -7.15
N ALA A 81 -14.80 -6.68 -6.09
CA ALA A 81 -14.16 -5.68 -5.24
C ALA A 81 -13.92 -6.22 -3.83
N PHE A 82 -12.74 -5.99 -3.28
CA PHE A 82 -12.38 -6.26 -1.89
C PHE A 82 -12.03 -4.95 -1.21
N THR A 83 -12.91 -4.47 -0.34
CA THR A 83 -12.74 -3.22 0.43
C THR A 83 -12.16 -3.53 1.80
N LEU A 84 -10.97 -3.00 2.10
CA LEU A 84 -10.35 -3.12 3.42
C LEU A 84 -11.00 -2.12 4.37
N VAL A 85 -11.58 -2.61 5.46
CA VAL A 85 -12.29 -1.79 6.46
C VAL A 85 -11.42 -1.61 7.69
N GLY A 86 -11.24 -0.35 8.11
CA GLY A 86 -10.44 -0.02 9.28
C GLY A 86 -8.97 -0.36 9.10
N VAL A 87 -8.38 0.10 7.98
CA VAL A 87 -6.95 -0.05 7.68
C VAL A 87 -6.13 0.65 8.76
N LYS A 88 -5.32 -0.13 9.48
CA LYS A 88 -4.55 0.36 10.61
C LYS A 88 -3.36 1.18 10.15
N GLY A 89 -3.23 2.38 10.70
CA GLY A 89 -2.15 3.30 10.34
C GLY A 89 -2.34 4.02 9.00
N ALA A 90 -3.46 3.79 8.30
CA ALA A 90 -3.76 4.60 7.12
C ALA A 90 -3.86 6.09 7.49
N PRO A 91 -3.41 7.00 6.61
CA PRO A 91 -3.58 8.43 6.81
C PRO A 91 -5.06 8.78 6.98
N ALA A 92 -5.35 9.70 7.90
CA ALA A 92 -6.68 10.28 8.00
C ALA A 92 -7.03 11.02 6.71
N GLU A 93 -8.28 10.93 6.28
CA GLU A 93 -8.78 11.63 5.08
C GLU A 93 -8.01 11.29 3.79
N SER A 94 -7.51 10.05 3.67
CA SER A 94 -6.90 9.60 2.42
C SER A 94 -7.93 9.65 1.29
N PHE A 95 -7.52 10.17 0.14
CA PHE A 95 -8.32 10.14 -1.09
C PHE A 95 -8.29 8.77 -1.77
N ASN A 96 -7.34 7.91 -1.39
CA ASN A 96 -7.23 6.58 -1.96
C ASN A 96 -8.20 5.63 -1.24
N GLU A 97 -9.10 5.05 -2.00
CA GLU A 97 -10.00 4.02 -1.50
C GLU A 97 -9.21 2.72 -1.27
N PRO A 98 -9.29 2.11 -0.09
CA PRO A 98 -8.57 0.86 0.19
C PRO A 98 -9.28 -0.34 -0.46
N VAL A 99 -9.37 -0.36 -1.79
CA VAL A 99 -10.08 -1.37 -2.57
C VAL A 99 -9.16 -2.07 -3.56
N ILE A 100 -9.22 -3.40 -3.57
CA ILE A 100 -8.61 -4.24 -4.61
C ILE A 100 -9.72 -4.66 -5.56
N ARG A 101 -9.55 -4.39 -6.85
CA ARG A 101 -10.52 -4.72 -7.90
C ARG A 101 -9.95 -5.79 -8.83
N VAL A 102 -10.76 -6.80 -9.13
CA VAL A 102 -10.45 -7.88 -10.07
C VAL A 102 -11.43 -7.82 -11.22
N CYS A 103 -10.97 -7.31 -12.36
CA CYS A 103 -11.80 -6.98 -13.51
C CYS A 103 -11.57 -7.99 -14.64
N PRO A 104 -12.64 -8.61 -15.21
CA PRO A 104 -12.52 -9.38 -16.43
C PRO A 104 -12.08 -8.49 -17.60
N VAL A 105 -10.96 -8.82 -18.25
CA VAL A 105 -10.39 -8.01 -19.34
C VAL A 105 -11.35 -7.86 -20.53
N ALA A 106 -12.08 -8.92 -20.88
CA ALA A 106 -13.05 -8.86 -21.98
C ALA A 106 -14.18 -7.85 -21.69
N GLU A 107 -14.70 -7.87 -20.47
CA GLU A 107 -15.75 -6.93 -20.04
C GLU A 107 -15.20 -5.50 -19.88
N TYR A 108 -13.92 -5.36 -19.51
CA TYR A 108 -13.28 -4.05 -19.47
C TYR A 108 -13.21 -3.40 -20.86
N LEU A 109 -12.82 -4.17 -21.88
CA LEU A 109 -12.80 -3.68 -23.27
C LEU A 109 -14.22 -3.34 -23.77
N LYS A 110 -15.23 -4.10 -23.32
CA LYS A 110 -16.63 -3.87 -23.65
C LYS A 110 -17.16 -2.60 -22.98
N ALA A 111 -16.69 -2.27 -21.76
CA ALA A 111 -17.07 -1.04 -21.07
C ALA A 111 -16.69 0.23 -21.84
N PHE A 112 -15.73 0.16 -22.78
CA PHE A 112 -15.36 1.23 -23.68
C PHE A 112 -15.98 1.13 -25.08
N SER A 113 -16.92 0.23 -25.32
CA SER A 113 -17.41 -0.14 -26.67
C SER A 113 -17.95 1.01 -27.49
N VAL A 114 -18.50 2.06 -26.87
CA VAL A 114 -19.01 3.27 -27.55
C VAL A 114 -17.89 4.09 -28.20
N SER A 115 -16.64 3.91 -27.80
CA SER A 115 -15.46 4.59 -28.38
C SER A 115 -14.40 3.59 -28.86
N PRO A 116 -14.34 3.30 -30.18
CA PRO A 116 -13.27 2.46 -30.73
C PRO A 116 -11.86 2.94 -30.42
N ALA A 117 -11.68 4.25 -30.20
CA ALA A 117 -10.38 4.81 -29.78
C ALA A 117 -9.98 4.33 -28.40
N TYR A 118 -10.87 4.44 -27.41
CA TYR A 118 -10.58 3.98 -26.05
C TYR A 118 -10.44 2.46 -25.95
N VAL A 119 -11.17 1.68 -26.76
CA VAL A 119 -10.95 0.23 -26.86
C VAL A 119 -9.52 -0.08 -27.33
N ARG A 120 -9.02 0.63 -28.36
CA ARG A 120 -7.62 0.46 -28.83
C ARG A 120 -6.63 0.85 -27.77
N ASP A 121 -6.87 1.97 -27.08
CA ASP A 121 -5.99 2.47 -26.04
C ASP A 121 -5.96 1.53 -24.83
N ALA A 122 -7.09 1.02 -24.38
CA ALA A 122 -7.17 0.02 -23.31
C ALA A 122 -6.42 -1.28 -23.68
N ARG A 123 -6.57 -1.77 -24.90
CA ARG A 123 -5.81 -2.93 -25.39
C ARG A 123 -4.29 -2.65 -25.42
N ARG A 124 -3.87 -1.47 -25.84
CA ARG A 124 -2.47 -1.04 -25.82
C ARG A 124 -1.94 -1.00 -24.39
N THR A 125 -2.65 -0.36 -23.48
CA THR A 125 -2.30 -0.26 -22.05
C THR A 125 -2.11 -1.65 -21.42
N LEU A 126 -3.04 -2.57 -21.62
CA LEU A 126 -2.93 -3.94 -21.10
C LEU A 126 -1.76 -4.72 -21.71
N LYS A 127 -1.48 -4.52 -23.03
CA LYS A 127 -0.32 -5.11 -23.70
C LYS A 127 1.00 -4.56 -23.16
N GLU A 128 1.09 -3.27 -22.93
CA GLU A 128 2.27 -2.59 -22.38
C GLU A 128 2.51 -3.05 -20.94
N LEU A 129 1.46 -3.11 -20.10
CA LEU A 129 1.53 -3.62 -18.73
C LEU A 129 2.04 -5.07 -18.71
N ARG A 130 1.48 -5.94 -19.56
CA ARG A 130 1.95 -7.33 -19.69
C ARG A 130 3.43 -7.38 -20.07
N GLY A 131 3.84 -6.55 -21.03
CA GLY A 131 5.24 -6.42 -21.45
C GLY A 131 6.15 -5.98 -20.31
N LEU A 132 5.70 -5.04 -19.50
CA LEU A 132 6.43 -4.52 -18.35
C LEU A 132 6.58 -5.59 -17.25
N ILE A 133 5.49 -6.28 -16.89
CA ILE A 133 5.49 -7.39 -15.91
C ILE A 133 6.44 -8.52 -16.35
N ARG A 134 6.50 -8.83 -17.64
CA ARG A 134 7.39 -9.88 -18.17
C ARG A 134 8.86 -9.47 -18.15
N ARG A 135 9.18 -8.26 -18.57
CA ARG A 135 10.58 -7.78 -18.69
C ARG A 135 11.21 -7.42 -17.34
N ARG A 136 10.39 -6.98 -16.36
CA ARG A 136 10.84 -6.59 -15.01
C ARG A 136 12.06 -5.66 -15.02
N PRO A 137 12.03 -4.52 -15.74
CA PRO A 137 13.18 -3.63 -15.76
C PRO A 137 13.53 -3.15 -14.36
N ALA A 138 14.82 -3.02 -14.08
CA ALA A 138 15.32 -2.51 -12.79
C ALA A 138 14.94 -1.04 -12.55
N ALA A 139 14.76 -0.28 -13.63
CA ALA A 139 14.26 1.10 -13.58
C ALA A 139 13.12 1.27 -14.57
N LEU A 140 12.00 1.80 -14.10
CA LEU A 140 10.86 2.16 -14.93
C LEU A 140 11.16 3.47 -15.66
N LYS A 141 10.74 3.53 -16.93
CA LYS A 141 10.75 4.74 -17.75
C LYS A 141 9.31 5.12 -18.08
N GLY A 142 8.91 6.33 -17.69
CA GLY A 142 7.53 6.80 -17.84
C GLY A 142 6.57 6.14 -16.87
N ASN A 143 5.29 6.43 -17.02
CA ASN A 143 4.24 5.98 -16.10
C ASN A 143 3.95 4.48 -16.22
N VAL A 144 3.44 3.89 -15.16
CA VAL A 144 2.97 2.50 -15.17
C VAL A 144 1.65 2.44 -15.92
N PRO A 145 1.54 1.61 -16.99
CA PRO A 145 0.29 1.47 -17.74
C PRO A 145 -0.85 1.01 -16.83
N ALA A 146 -1.94 1.77 -16.78
CA ALA A 146 -3.05 1.54 -15.86
C ALA A 146 -4.42 1.75 -16.49
N LEU A 147 -5.42 1.04 -15.97
CA LEU A 147 -6.84 1.28 -16.14
C LEU A 147 -7.50 1.39 -14.75
N PRO A 148 -8.59 2.19 -14.59
CA PRO A 148 -9.17 3.05 -15.63
C PRO A 148 -8.19 4.13 -16.07
N PHE A 149 -8.48 4.75 -17.21
CA PHE A 149 -7.83 6.00 -17.54
C PHE A 149 -8.24 7.06 -16.52
N ALA A 150 -7.30 7.86 -16.06
CA ALA A 150 -7.55 8.92 -15.10
C ALA A 150 -7.22 10.28 -15.73
N ASP A 151 -7.99 11.30 -15.39
CA ASP A 151 -7.69 12.70 -15.73
C ASP A 151 -6.65 13.29 -14.76
N ALA A 152 -5.62 12.49 -14.47
CA ALA A 152 -4.53 12.85 -13.57
C ALA A 152 -3.23 12.20 -14.06
N THR A 153 -2.11 12.85 -13.78
CA THR A 153 -0.79 12.36 -14.18
C THR A 153 -0.06 11.76 -12.98
N GLU A 154 0.52 10.58 -13.17
CA GLU A 154 1.48 10.00 -12.23
C GLU A 154 2.70 10.91 -12.14
N VAL A 155 3.01 11.41 -10.94
CA VAL A 155 4.08 12.39 -10.71
C VAL A 155 5.43 11.73 -10.51
N PHE A 156 5.41 10.58 -9.83
CA PHE A 156 6.60 9.77 -9.56
C PHE A 156 6.22 8.32 -9.37
N HIS A 157 7.21 7.45 -9.39
CA HIS A 157 7.12 6.11 -8.82
C HIS A 157 8.35 5.81 -7.98
N ALA A 158 8.12 5.15 -6.84
CA ALA A 158 9.16 4.71 -5.91
C ALA A 158 8.84 3.32 -5.36
N ARG A 159 9.86 2.63 -4.81
CA ARG A 159 9.68 1.32 -4.19
C ARG A 159 9.05 0.28 -5.13
N VAL A 160 9.42 0.32 -6.41
CA VAL A 160 8.87 -0.58 -7.44
C VAL A 160 9.23 -2.03 -7.13
N LYS A 161 8.21 -2.89 -7.08
CA LYS A 161 8.35 -4.34 -6.88
C LYS A 161 7.51 -5.11 -7.90
N TYR A 162 7.99 -6.29 -8.30
CA TYR A 162 7.24 -7.22 -9.12
C TYR A 162 6.76 -8.37 -8.25
N LEU A 163 5.47 -8.34 -7.91
CA LEU A 163 4.84 -9.33 -7.06
C LEU A 163 4.19 -10.43 -7.90
N ARG A 164 4.24 -11.65 -7.40
CA ARG A 164 3.46 -12.77 -7.95
C ARG A 164 2.28 -13.06 -7.03
N PHE A 165 1.16 -13.39 -7.64
CA PHE A 165 -0.01 -13.97 -6.99
C PHE A 165 -0.38 -15.29 -7.70
N ARG A 166 -1.30 -16.06 -7.16
CA ARG A 166 -1.62 -17.36 -7.74
C ARG A 166 -2.24 -17.21 -9.13
N GLY A 167 -1.50 -17.66 -10.16
CA GLY A 167 -1.91 -17.59 -11.56
C GLY A 167 -1.70 -16.23 -12.22
N GLY A 168 -0.85 -15.35 -11.64
CA GLY A 168 -0.56 -14.06 -12.22
C GLY A 168 0.62 -13.32 -11.60
N ALA A 169 0.85 -12.11 -12.06
CA ALA A 169 1.86 -11.20 -11.53
C ALA A 169 1.46 -9.74 -11.75
N GLY A 170 2.08 -8.84 -11.00
CA GLY A 170 1.87 -7.40 -11.13
C GLY A 170 3.06 -6.58 -10.67
N ILE A 171 2.89 -5.28 -10.78
CA ILE A 171 3.84 -4.25 -10.32
C ILE A 171 3.18 -3.52 -9.16
N ALA A 172 3.87 -3.47 -8.02
CA ALA A 172 3.51 -2.65 -6.87
C ALA A 172 4.50 -1.49 -6.77
N PHE A 173 4.03 -0.30 -6.46
CA PHE A 173 4.85 0.90 -6.39
C PHE A 173 4.15 2.01 -5.61
N LEU A 174 4.93 2.94 -5.05
CA LEU A 174 4.40 4.18 -4.50
C LEU A 174 4.26 5.21 -5.60
N THR A 175 3.14 5.93 -5.60
CA THR A 175 2.88 7.03 -6.53
C THR A 175 1.92 8.07 -5.95
N GLN A 176 1.84 9.23 -6.57
CA GLN A 176 0.77 10.19 -6.45
C GLN A 176 0.34 10.61 -7.84
N ALA A 177 -0.95 10.51 -8.12
CA ALA A 177 -1.55 11.08 -9.32
C ALA A 177 -2.15 12.44 -8.98
N GLN A 178 -1.98 13.44 -9.88
CA GLN A 178 -2.48 14.78 -9.66
C GLN A 178 -2.83 15.48 -10.97
N GLN A 179 -3.75 16.42 -10.93
CA GLN A 179 -4.12 17.29 -12.06
C GLN A 179 -3.26 18.56 -12.09
N ASP A 180 -2.99 19.12 -10.90
CA ASP A 180 -2.17 20.30 -10.70
C ASP A 180 -0.97 19.98 -9.82
N ASP A 181 0.07 20.84 -9.83
CA ASP A 181 1.22 20.69 -8.95
C ASP A 181 0.79 20.76 -7.48
N GLU A 182 1.00 19.68 -6.75
CA GLU A 182 0.77 19.55 -5.32
C GLU A 182 2.04 19.10 -4.60
N LEU A 183 2.09 19.34 -3.29
CA LEU A 183 3.10 18.69 -2.46
C LEU A 183 2.84 17.19 -2.41
N LEU A 184 3.88 16.39 -2.45
CA LEU A 184 3.75 14.95 -2.19
C LEU A 184 3.34 14.76 -0.72
N ASN A 185 2.14 14.22 -0.51
CA ASN A 185 1.49 14.18 0.79
C ASN A 185 0.82 12.83 1.08
N SER A 186 0.61 12.57 2.37
CA SER A 186 0.05 11.31 2.83
C SER A 186 -1.43 11.09 2.48
N GLN A 187 -2.16 12.14 2.10
CA GLN A 187 -3.57 11.97 1.69
C GLN A 187 -3.69 11.44 0.25
N HIS A 188 -2.75 11.78 -0.63
CA HIS A 188 -2.79 11.46 -2.06
C HIS A 188 -1.82 10.36 -2.48
N VAL A 189 -0.70 10.16 -1.74
CA VAL A 189 0.21 9.05 -2.07
C VAL A 189 -0.49 7.71 -1.83
N SER A 190 -0.38 6.82 -2.80
CA SER A 190 -0.88 5.45 -2.73
C SER A 190 0.22 4.42 -2.88
N TYR A 191 0.01 3.22 -2.31
CA TYR A 191 0.69 2.01 -2.72
C TYR A 191 -0.16 1.33 -3.78
N SER A 192 0.24 1.57 -5.03
CA SER A 192 -0.49 1.15 -6.21
C SER A 192 -0.09 -0.25 -6.66
N PHE A 193 -1.05 -1.02 -7.15
CA PHE A 193 -0.82 -2.33 -7.76
C PHE A 193 -1.52 -2.44 -9.11
N ARG A 194 -0.79 -2.93 -10.11
CA ARG A 194 -1.32 -3.20 -11.45
C ARG A 194 -0.87 -4.59 -11.87
N GLY A 195 -1.79 -5.53 -11.98
CA GLY A 195 -1.52 -6.94 -12.23
C GLY A 195 -2.36 -7.55 -13.36
N LEU A 196 -1.87 -8.66 -13.90
CA LEU A 196 -2.58 -9.48 -14.88
C LEU A 196 -2.43 -10.96 -14.54
N THR A 197 -3.48 -11.73 -14.78
CA THR A 197 -3.34 -13.19 -14.77
C THR A 197 -2.45 -13.66 -15.93
N ASP A 198 -1.79 -14.80 -15.76
CA ASP A 198 -0.87 -15.37 -16.76
C ASP A 198 -1.56 -15.60 -18.12
N ASP A 199 -2.85 -16.00 -18.11
CA ASP A 199 -3.70 -16.13 -19.30
C ASP A 199 -4.25 -14.79 -19.81
N GLY A 200 -4.11 -13.71 -19.01
CA GLY A 200 -4.53 -12.36 -19.33
C GLY A 200 -6.03 -12.13 -19.34
N ARG A 201 -6.80 -13.01 -18.69
CA ARG A 201 -8.26 -12.87 -18.61
C ARG A 201 -8.71 -11.86 -17.54
N PHE A 202 -7.89 -11.66 -16.50
CA PHE A 202 -8.22 -10.74 -15.42
C PHE A 202 -7.12 -9.69 -15.23
N TYR A 203 -7.56 -8.47 -15.04
CA TYR A 203 -6.77 -7.34 -14.60
C TYR A 203 -7.04 -7.07 -13.13
N VAL A 204 -5.98 -6.90 -12.34
CA VAL A 204 -6.05 -6.61 -10.90
C VAL A 204 -5.51 -5.22 -10.67
N THR A 205 -6.26 -4.37 -9.97
CA THR A 205 -5.83 -3.01 -9.65
C THR A 205 -6.15 -2.65 -8.21
N ALA A 206 -5.29 -1.87 -7.59
CA ALA A 206 -5.50 -1.25 -6.29
C ALA A 206 -4.70 0.04 -6.18
N ASP A 207 -5.22 1.01 -5.43
CA ASP A 207 -4.54 2.22 -4.98
C ASP A 207 -4.78 2.35 -3.48
N LEU A 208 -3.86 1.77 -2.68
CA LEU A 208 -4.03 1.58 -1.25
C LEU A 208 -3.46 2.78 -0.47
N PRO A 209 -4.16 3.31 0.55
CA PRO A 209 -3.70 4.45 1.32
C PRO A 209 -2.41 4.16 2.07
N VAL A 210 -1.45 5.06 1.98
CA VAL A 210 -0.17 4.92 2.68
C VAL A 210 0.41 6.28 3.06
N GLY A 211 0.97 6.36 4.25
CA GLY A 211 1.69 7.53 4.73
C GLY A 211 3.14 7.21 5.08
N ALA A 212 3.97 8.25 5.11
CA ALA A 212 5.34 8.18 5.59
C ALA A 212 5.81 9.54 6.11
N ARG A 213 6.74 9.56 7.05
CA ARG A 213 7.30 10.83 7.57
C ARG A 213 8.03 11.66 6.50
N ALA A 214 8.40 11.06 5.39
CA ALA A 214 9.03 11.73 4.26
C ALA A 214 8.03 12.52 3.38
N LEU A 215 6.73 12.42 3.66
CA LEU A 215 5.67 13.11 2.95
C LEU A 215 5.16 14.32 3.76
N ALA A 216 4.60 15.31 3.08
CA ALA A 216 3.77 16.30 3.74
C ALA A 216 2.56 15.62 4.40
N ALA A 217 2.08 16.14 5.52
CA ALA A 217 0.97 15.51 6.24
C ALA A 217 -0.32 15.55 5.41
N THR A 218 -0.63 16.70 4.83
CA THR A 218 -1.84 16.96 4.07
C THR A 218 -1.52 17.75 2.79
N ARG A 219 -2.49 17.83 1.88
CA ARG A 219 -2.41 18.66 0.67
C ARG A 219 -2.28 20.15 1.00
N ASP A 220 -2.86 20.60 2.12
CA ASP A 220 -2.87 22.01 2.53
C ASP A 220 -1.60 22.44 3.28
N THR A 221 -0.63 21.55 3.42
CA THR A 221 0.68 21.86 3.99
C THR A 221 1.33 22.98 3.17
N PRO A 222 1.72 24.14 3.75
CA PRO A 222 2.17 25.30 2.97
C PRO A 222 3.53 25.12 2.31
N SER A 223 4.39 24.26 2.90
CA SER A 223 5.73 23.96 2.37
C SER A 223 6.23 22.61 2.87
N HIS A 224 7.05 21.94 2.06
CA HIS A 224 7.66 20.67 2.41
C HIS A 224 9.03 20.55 1.72
N GLU A 225 10.04 20.04 2.43
CA GLU A 225 11.38 19.79 1.88
C GLU A 225 12.00 20.99 1.13
N GLY A 226 11.79 22.21 1.65
CA GLY A 226 12.30 23.43 1.06
C GLY A 226 11.59 23.87 -0.22
N TYR A 227 10.43 23.30 -0.53
CA TYR A 227 9.55 23.72 -1.61
C TYR A 227 8.22 24.21 -1.05
N SER A 228 7.68 25.28 -1.65
CA SER A 228 6.39 25.88 -1.28
C SER A 228 5.56 26.12 -2.52
N LEU A 229 4.25 25.86 -2.41
CA LEU A 229 3.27 26.17 -3.45
C LEU A 229 2.87 27.65 -3.48
N LEU A 230 3.22 28.41 -2.45
CA LEU A 230 2.89 29.83 -2.36
C LEU A 230 3.78 30.69 -3.31
N ASN A 231 3.18 31.69 -3.93
CA ASN A 231 3.87 32.68 -4.78
C ASN A 231 4.64 32.06 -5.94
N ARG A 232 4.04 31.09 -6.64
CA ARG A 232 4.65 30.46 -7.82
C ARG A 232 4.49 31.33 -9.06
N PRO A 233 5.57 31.62 -9.78
CA PRO A 233 5.49 32.42 -11.00
C PRO A 233 4.91 31.66 -12.22
N GLY A 234 4.72 30.33 -12.14
CA GLY A 234 4.18 29.52 -13.25
C GLY A 234 5.12 29.38 -14.47
N ASP A 235 6.39 29.66 -14.30
CA ASP A 235 7.38 29.66 -15.37
C ASP A 235 8.19 28.34 -15.44
N ARG A 236 9.07 28.24 -16.46
CA ARG A 236 9.95 27.05 -16.63
C ARG A 236 10.91 26.84 -15.47
N ARG A 237 11.26 27.88 -14.73
CA ARG A 237 12.14 27.79 -13.55
C ARG A 237 11.37 27.09 -12.41
N GLU A 238 10.10 27.44 -12.24
CA GLU A 238 9.24 26.81 -11.26
C GLU A 238 9.02 25.33 -11.54
N ALA A 239 8.75 24.94 -12.78
CA ALA A 239 8.63 23.52 -13.16
C ALA A 239 9.90 22.72 -12.83
N ARG A 240 11.09 23.30 -13.02
CA ARG A 240 12.37 22.66 -12.63
C ARG A 240 12.51 22.54 -11.11
N ARG A 241 12.09 23.53 -10.34
CA ARG A 241 12.11 23.48 -8.87
C ARG A 241 11.17 22.43 -8.34
N TYR A 242 9.96 22.33 -8.92
CA TYR A 242 9.00 21.28 -8.58
C TYR A 242 9.56 19.89 -8.89
N ALA A 243 10.07 19.67 -10.09
CA ALA A 243 10.70 18.39 -10.45
C ALA A 243 11.85 18.00 -9.51
N ALA A 244 12.69 18.97 -9.10
CA ALA A 244 13.75 18.73 -8.14
C ALA A 244 13.22 18.43 -6.73
N TYR A 245 12.11 19.01 -6.33
CA TYR A 245 11.40 18.69 -5.10
C TYR A 245 10.87 17.25 -5.12
N VAL A 246 10.13 16.89 -6.18
CA VAL A 246 9.57 15.54 -6.37
C VAL A 246 10.70 14.48 -6.28
N GLU A 247 11.80 14.72 -6.98
CA GLU A 247 12.94 13.78 -6.97
C GLU A 247 13.58 13.64 -5.59
N ARG A 248 13.72 14.73 -4.82
CA ARG A 248 14.22 14.66 -3.43
C ARG A 248 13.33 13.79 -2.55
N VAL A 249 12.01 13.98 -2.61
CA VAL A 249 11.06 13.19 -1.82
C VAL A 249 11.06 11.74 -2.30
N ARG A 250 11.05 11.49 -3.62
CA ARG A 250 11.15 10.14 -4.19
C ARG A 250 12.36 9.39 -3.66
N LEU A 251 13.55 10.01 -3.67
CA LEU A 251 14.78 9.41 -3.15
C LEU A 251 14.72 9.13 -1.64
N LYS A 252 14.00 9.93 -0.86
CA LYS A 252 13.77 9.65 0.55
C LYS A 252 12.87 8.43 0.73
N LEU A 253 11.77 8.35 -0.01
CA LEU A 253 10.85 7.20 0.01
C LEU A 253 11.57 5.89 -0.38
N GLU A 254 12.49 5.93 -1.36
CA GLU A 254 13.29 4.76 -1.75
C GLU A 254 14.18 4.22 -0.61
N ARG A 255 14.65 5.09 0.27
CA ARG A 255 15.57 4.73 1.37
C ARG A 255 14.85 4.22 2.62
N LEU A 256 13.55 4.46 2.75
CA LEU A 256 12.77 3.95 3.89
C LEU A 256 12.66 2.42 3.80
N SER A 257 12.74 1.74 4.94
CA SER A 257 12.35 0.33 5.00
C SER A 257 10.82 0.20 4.96
N PRO A 258 10.26 -0.97 4.59
CA PRO A 258 8.80 -1.15 4.49
C PRO A 258 8.04 -0.80 5.78
N GLU A 259 8.64 -1.07 6.94
CA GLU A 259 8.07 -0.84 8.28
C GLU A 259 8.01 0.64 8.65
N GLN A 260 8.70 1.52 7.91
CA GLN A 260 8.67 2.97 8.09
C GLN A 260 7.49 3.64 7.37
N PHE A 261 6.71 2.86 6.64
CA PHE A 261 5.43 3.28 6.08
C PHE A 261 4.28 2.91 7.00
N SER A 262 3.16 3.59 6.83
CA SER A 262 1.96 3.35 7.62
C SER A 262 0.74 3.29 6.70
N PRO A 263 0.15 2.10 6.48
CA PRO A 263 0.57 0.77 6.97
C PRO A 263 1.95 0.33 6.48
N ASP A 264 2.52 -0.69 7.19
CA ASP A 264 3.73 -1.37 6.74
C ASP A 264 3.51 -1.99 5.35
N LEU A 265 4.41 -1.67 4.40
CA LEU A 265 4.28 -2.14 3.02
C LEU A 265 4.39 -3.66 2.88
N ASN A 266 5.04 -4.36 3.82
CA ASN A 266 5.10 -5.83 3.80
C ASN A 266 3.70 -6.44 3.96
N LEU A 267 2.81 -5.82 4.75
CA LEU A 267 1.44 -6.27 4.92
C LEU A 267 0.63 -6.15 3.61
N TYR A 268 0.87 -5.08 2.84
CA TYR A 268 0.27 -4.93 1.51
C TYR A 268 0.86 -5.92 0.50
N ASP A 269 2.17 -6.16 0.53
CA ASP A 269 2.82 -7.14 -0.34
C ASP A 269 2.29 -8.56 -0.10
N GLU A 270 2.13 -8.95 1.17
CA GLU A 270 1.54 -10.24 1.56
C GLU A 270 0.08 -10.37 1.10
N LEU A 271 -0.73 -9.33 1.33
CA LEU A 271 -2.12 -9.26 0.88
C LEU A 271 -2.22 -9.46 -0.64
N LEU A 272 -1.48 -8.66 -1.43
CA LEU A 272 -1.51 -8.69 -2.89
C LEU A 272 -0.99 -10.03 -3.45
N SER A 273 0.04 -10.59 -2.81
CA SER A 273 0.60 -11.89 -3.20
C SER A 273 -0.32 -13.07 -2.86
N SER A 274 -1.25 -12.90 -1.93
CA SER A 274 -2.21 -13.93 -1.52
C SER A 274 -3.42 -14.07 -2.46
N ILE A 275 -3.58 -13.16 -3.41
CA ILE A 275 -4.71 -13.18 -4.35
C ILE A 275 -4.72 -14.50 -5.13
N GLU A 276 -5.87 -15.15 -5.14
CA GLU A 276 -6.16 -16.35 -5.92
C GLU A 276 -7.42 -16.12 -6.75
N ILE A 277 -7.32 -16.35 -8.06
CA ILE A 277 -8.45 -16.25 -9.00
C ILE A 277 -8.70 -17.66 -9.56
N ARG A 278 -9.84 -18.25 -9.18
CA ARG A 278 -10.25 -19.57 -9.68
C ARG A 278 -10.97 -19.40 -11.02
N LYS A 279 -10.64 -20.31 -11.91
CA LYS A 279 -11.23 -20.37 -13.28
C LYS A 279 -12.61 -20.97 -13.24
#